data_68e74f72eb9f645617c463cf2b7388ea
#
_entry.id   68e74f72eb9f645617c463cf2b7388ea
#
_cell.length_a   1.000
_cell.length_b   1.000
_cell.length_c   1.000
_cell.angle_alpha   90.00
_cell.angle_beta   90.00
_cell.angle_gamma   90.00
#
_symmetry.space_group_name_H-M   'P 1'
#
loop_
_entity.id
_entity.type
_entity.pdbx_description
1 polymer ?
#
loop_
_entity_poly.entity_id
_entity_poly.type
_entity_poly.pdbx_seq_one_letter_code
_entity_poly.pdbx_strand_id
1 'polypeptide(L)'
;MPKWKCYRCGEVYDQEMPPDTCTRCNANVSFWIDWTDAKTSLDEPISKFMIRELLTIDINSSAWDAARMMRERKTGSIFVTQSGRPVGIVTERDMLYKIVAEDLPAAHVLLRKIMSSPLVSVDENTSVKKAIDLMLEKNFRRLLITRDEVAVGMVNQYDLFMTEELRVTSS
;
A
#
# COMPACT_ATOMS: atom_id res chain seq x y z
N MET A 1 25.66 12.89 7.48
CA MET A 1 24.52 13.32 8.30
C MET A 1 23.35 12.37 8.09
N PRO A 2 22.62 12.01 9.14
CA PRO A 2 21.41 11.21 8.98
C PRO A 2 20.42 11.88 8.04
N LYS A 3 19.71 11.07 7.25
CA LYS A 3 18.64 11.54 6.38
C LYS A 3 17.31 10.99 6.86
N TRP A 4 16.32 11.87 6.98
CA TRP A 4 14.98 11.50 7.40
C TRP A 4 14.00 11.70 6.27
N LYS A 5 13.24 10.67 5.92
CA LYS A 5 12.21 10.75 4.88
C LYS A 5 10.83 10.70 5.51
N CYS A 6 10.00 11.66 5.12
CA CYS A 6 8.60 11.64 5.52
C CYS A 6 7.85 10.51 4.80
N TYR A 7 7.35 9.54 5.55
CA TYR A 7 6.57 8.42 5.05
C TYR A 7 5.29 8.86 4.29
N ARG A 8 4.71 10.01 4.67
CA ARG A 8 3.44 10.48 4.11
C ARG A 8 3.59 11.16 2.74
N CYS A 9 4.64 11.94 2.51
CA CYS A 9 4.79 12.76 1.30
C CYS A 9 6.13 12.60 0.58
N GLY A 10 7.07 11.82 1.15
CA GLY A 10 8.38 11.57 0.55
C GLY A 10 9.42 12.66 0.74
N GLU A 11 9.12 13.78 1.42
CA GLU A 11 10.08 14.86 1.68
C GLU A 11 11.26 14.33 2.49
N VAL A 12 12.48 14.76 2.13
CA VAL A 12 13.72 14.32 2.77
C VAL A 12 14.40 15.48 3.47
N TYR A 13 14.88 15.24 4.70
CA TYR A 13 15.59 16.19 5.53
C TYR A 13 16.96 15.66 5.90
N ASP A 14 17.99 16.48 5.74
CA ASP A 14 19.38 16.19 6.15
C ASP A 14 19.65 16.86 7.49
N GLN A 15 19.43 16.17 8.60
CA GLN A 15 19.65 16.69 9.96
C GLN A 15 19.79 15.56 10.96
N GLU A 16 20.35 15.84 12.16
CA GLU A 16 20.65 14.83 13.17
C GLU A 16 19.39 14.12 13.72
N MET A 17 18.30 14.84 13.85
CA MET A 17 17.02 14.32 14.36
C MET A 17 15.91 14.60 13.33
N PRO A 18 14.87 13.76 13.25
CA PRO A 18 13.72 14.06 12.40
C PRO A 18 13.03 15.33 12.90
N PRO A 19 12.50 16.18 12.01
CA PRO A 19 11.72 17.34 12.43
C PRO A 19 10.42 16.90 13.14
N ASP A 20 9.95 17.68 14.10
CA ASP A 20 8.70 17.40 14.82
C ASP A 20 7.50 17.25 13.87
N THR A 21 7.51 18.03 12.80
CA THR A 21 6.48 18.01 11.75
C THR A 21 7.08 18.20 10.38
N CYS A 22 6.50 17.52 9.39
CA CYS A 22 6.88 17.68 7.99
C CYS A 22 6.40 19.05 7.47
N THR A 23 7.30 19.88 6.97
CA THR A 23 6.94 21.20 6.42
C THR A 23 6.03 21.11 5.19
N ARG A 24 6.08 19.98 4.46
CA ARG A 24 5.28 19.79 3.24
C ARG A 24 3.87 19.27 3.49
N CYS A 25 3.68 18.34 4.44
CA CYS A 25 2.39 17.66 4.62
C CYS A 25 1.87 17.67 6.06
N ASN A 26 2.59 18.35 6.97
CA ASN A 26 2.28 18.46 8.38
C ASN A 26 2.14 17.12 9.12
N ALA A 27 2.80 16.05 8.63
CA ALA A 27 2.89 14.79 9.34
C ALA A 27 3.79 14.92 10.57
N ASN A 28 3.40 14.28 11.68
CA ASN A 28 4.17 14.30 12.92
C ASN A 28 5.35 13.34 12.92
N VAL A 29 6.10 13.29 14.02
CA VAL A 29 7.32 12.47 14.17
C VAL A 29 7.11 10.98 13.86
N SER A 30 5.93 10.42 14.07
CA SER A 30 5.62 9.00 13.78
C SER A 30 5.69 8.63 12.29
N PHE A 31 5.81 9.61 11.42
CA PHE A 31 5.89 9.41 9.97
C PHE A 31 7.31 9.55 9.40
N TRP A 32 8.35 9.57 10.24
CA TRP A 32 9.74 9.67 9.80
C TRP A 32 10.40 8.30 9.74
N ILE A 33 11.24 8.13 8.74
CA ILE A 33 12.06 6.95 8.53
C ILE A 33 13.52 7.41 8.38
N ASP A 34 14.43 6.73 9.04
CA ASP A 34 15.85 6.90 8.77
C ASP A 34 16.15 6.44 7.35
N TRP A 35 16.63 7.36 6.55
CA TRP A 35 16.90 7.16 5.13
C TRP A 35 18.39 7.17 4.81
N THR A 36 19.24 7.16 5.84
CA THR A 36 20.69 7.37 5.73
C THR A 36 21.36 6.29 4.86
N ASP A 37 21.01 5.03 5.07
CA ASP A 37 21.60 3.87 4.40
C ASP A 37 20.66 3.21 3.35
N ALA A 38 19.56 3.85 3.04
CA ALA A 38 18.53 3.30 2.15
C ALA A 38 18.97 3.17 0.68
N LYS A 39 20.16 3.62 0.31
CA LYS A 39 20.63 3.59 -1.09
C LYS A 39 20.77 2.18 -1.66
N THR A 40 21.14 1.21 -0.85
CA THR A 40 21.39 -0.18 -1.31
C THR A 40 20.09 -0.93 -1.60
N SER A 41 19.03 -0.67 -0.83
CA SER A 41 17.74 -1.33 -1.02
C SER A 41 16.86 -0.70 -2.11
N LEU A 42 17.13 0.56 -2.48
CA LEU A 42 16.33 1.29 -3.46
C LEU A 42 16.48 0.79 -4.90
N ASP A 43 17.64 0.26 -5.23
CA ASP A 43 17.93 -0.27 -6.57
C ASP A 43 17.53 -1.76 -6.70
N GLU A 44 17.17 -2.39 -5.59
CA GLU A 44 16.72 -3.78 -5.59
C GLU A 44 15.36 -3.97 -6.25
N PRO A 45 15.11 -5.16 -6.84
CA PRO A 45 13.82 -5.47 -7.43
C PRO A 45 12.75 -5.62 -6.35
N ILE A 46 11.57 -5.08 -6.62
CA ILE A 46 10.43 -5.07 -5.69
C ILE A 46 9.97 -6.48 -5.29
N SER A 47 10.28 -7.49 -6.10
CA SER A 47 9.98 -8.91 -5.82
C SER A 47 10.59 -9.43 -4.52
N LYS A 48 11.66 -8.80 -4.02
CA LYS A 48 12.27 -9.15 -2.72
C LYS A 48 11.38 -8.76 -1.52
N PHE A 49 10.52 -7.78 -1.70
CA PHE A 49 9.71 -7.16 -0.63
C PHE A 49 8.21 -7.46 -0.77
N MET A 50 7.81 -8.22 -1.79
CA MET A 50 6.40 -8.47 -2.05
C MET A 50 5.80 -9.53 -1.13
N ILE A 51 4.54 -9.34 -0.81
CA ILE A 51 3.67 -10.33 -0.23
C ILE A 51 3.11 -11.18 -1.38
N ARG A 52 3.40 -12.48 -1.38
CA ARG A 52 3.02 -13.38 -2.48
C ARG A 52 1.56 -13.84 -2.39
N GLU A 53 1.02 -13.95 -1.19
CA GLU A 53 -0.36 -14.35 -0.98
C GLU A 53 -1.30 -13.15 -1.13
N LEU A 54 -1.97 -13.06 -2.28
CA LEU A 54 -2.99 -12.04 -2.51
C LEU A 54 -4.30 -12.44 -1.85
N LEU A 55 -4.78 -11.63 -0.92
CA LEU A 55 -6.14 -11.77 -0.43
C LEU A 55 -7.09 -11.24 -1.49
N THR A 56 -7.94 -12.13 -2.00
CA THR A 56 -8.86 -11.84 -3.10
C THR A 56 -10.31 -12.14 -2.77
N ILE A 57 -11.23 -11.44 -3.43
CA ILE A 57 -12.67 -11.63 -3.32
C ILE A 57 -13.33 -11.39 -4.69
N ASP A 58 -14.42 -12.11 -5.01
CA ASP A 58 -15.12 -11.93 -6.28
C ASP A 58 -15.82 -10.57 -6.38
N ILE A 59 -15.85 -10.00 -7.57
CA ILE A 59 -16.44 -8.70 -7.91
C ILE A 59 -17.94 -8.60 -7.56
N ASN A 60 -18.64 -9.71 -7.51
CA ASN A 60 -20.06 -9.80 -7.16
C ASN A 60 -20.31 -10.03 -5.66
N SER A 61 -19.25 -10.12 -4.85
CA SER A 61 -19.39 -10.18 -3.40
C SER A 61 -19.87 -8.83 -2.84
N SER A 62 -20.44 -8.86 -1.64
CA SER A 62 -20.91 -7.65 -0.97
C SER A 62 -19.78 -6.89 -0.25
N ALA A 63 -20.01 -5.62 0.01
CA ALA A 63 -19.13 -4.80 0.85
C ALA A 63 -19.04 -5.38 2.28
N TRP A 64 -20.11 -5.98 2.79
CA TRP A 64 -20.11 -6.63 4.09
C TRP A 64 -19.16 -7.85 4.13
N ASP A 65 -19.16 -8.70 3.08
CA ASP A 65 -18.24 -9.83 2.99
C ASP A 65 -16.79 -9.37 2.97
N ALA A 66 -16.48 -8.32 2.21
CA ALA A 66 -15.14 -7.74 2.18
C ALA A 66 -14.72 -7.18 3.55
N ALA A 67 -15.60 -6.43 4.21
CA ALA A 67 -15.33 -5.87 5.55
C ALA A 67 -15.09 -6.99 6.59
N ARG A 68 -15.88 -8.06 6.54
CA ARG A 68 -15.69 -9.23 7.39
C ARG A 68 -14.36 -9.90 7.14
N MET A 69 -13.99 -10.12 5.88
CA MET A 69 -12.72 -10.72 5.49
C MET A 69 -11.53 -9.86 5.90
N MET A 70 -11.61 -8.52 5.73
CA MET A 70 -10.58 -7.58 6.22
C MET A 70 -10.36 -7.73 7.73
N ARG A 71 -11.44 -7.80 8.51
CA ARG A 71 -11.39 -7.99 9.97
C ARG A 71 -10.73 -9.33 10.33
N GLU A 72 -11.15 -10.43 9.71
CA GLU A 72 -10.65 -11.78 9.99
C GLU A 72 -9.17 -11.93 9.64
N ARG A 73 -8.75 -11.32 8.54
CA ARG A 73 -7.36 -11.37 8.06
C ARG A 73 -6.49 -10.22 8.58
N LYS A 74 -7.05 -9.32 9.40
CA LYS A 74 -6.36 -8.13 9.96
C LYS A 74 -5.66 -7.31 8.88
N THR A 75 -6.33 -7.08 7.77
CA THR A 75 -5.83 -6.29 6.63
C THR A 75 -6.77 -5.16 6.28
N GLY A 76 -6.23 -4.04 5.84
CA GLY A 76 -7.01 -2.87 5.41
C GLY A 76 -7.33 -2.84 3.91
N SER A 77 -7.16 -3.97 3.18
CA SER A 77 -7.52 -4.03 1.76
C SER A 77 -7.67 -5.46 1.24
N ILE A 78 -8.46 -5.60 0.18
CA ILE A 78 -8.67 -6.86 -0.53
C ILE A 78 -8.67 -6.58 -2.03
N PHE A 79 -8.01 -7.44 -2.82
CA PHE A 79 -8.09 -7.37 -4.26
C PHE A 79 -9.39 -7.98 -4.75
N VAL A 80 -10.05 -7.25 -5.65
CA VAL A 80 -11.30 -7.71 -6.26
C VAL A 80 -10.98 -8.42 -7.56
N THR A 81 -11.51 -9.62 -7.73
CA THR A 81 -11.27 -10.46 -8.90
C THR A 81 -12.52 -10.61 -9.76
N GLN A 82 -12.29 -10.72 -11.06
CA GLN A 82 -13.30 -11.15 -12.03
C GLN A 82 -12.71 -12.30 -12.84
N SER A 83 -13.40 -13.42 -12.88
CA SER A 83 -12.92 -14.65 -13.52
C SER A 83 -11.50 -15.05 -13.07
N GLY A 84 -11.23 -14.91 -11.77
CA GLY A 84 -9.93 -15.24 -11.15
C GLY A 84 -8.80 -14.23 -11.37
N ARG A 85 -9.03 -13.15 -12.12
CA ARG A 85 -8.03 -12.10 -12.37
C ARG A 85 -8.30 -10.88 -11.50
N PRO A 86 -7.30 -10.30 -10.83
CA PRO A 86 -7.45 -9.05 -10.11
C PRO A 86 -7.82 -7.90 -11.06
N VAL A 87 -8.94 -7.22 -10.78
CA VAL A 87 -9.46 -6.11 -11.59
C VAL A 87 -9.63 -4.82 -10.80
N GLY A 88 -9.61 -4.89 -9.48
CA GLY A 88 -9.78 -3.74 -8.60
C GLY A 88 -9.28 -4.03 -7.19
N ILE A 89 -9.33 -3.01 -6.36
CA ILE A 89 -9.01 -3.09 -4.93
C ILE A 89 -10.08 -2.36 -4.13
N VAL A 90 -10.45 -2.92 -2.98
CA VAL A 90 -11.29 -2.28 -1.97
C VAL A 90 -10.49 -2.11 -0.69
N THR A 91 -10.60 -0.96 -0.07
CA THR A 91 -9.86 -0.58 1.13
C THR A 91 -10.81 -0.17 2.26
N GLU A 92 -10.27 -0.07 3.49
CA GLU A 92 -10.99 0.52 4.64
C GLU A 92 -11.53 1.91 4.32
N ARG A 93 -10.79 2.72 3.55
CA ARG A 93 -11.23 4.05 3.13
C ARG A 93 -12.47 3.96 2.24
N ASP A 94 -12.53 3.00 1.31
CA ASP A 94 -13.70 2.80 0.46
C ASP A 94 -14.92 2.41 1.31
N MET A 95 -14.74 1.53 2.33
CA MET A 95 -15.80 1.18 3.26
C MET A 95 -16.31 2.40 4.03
N LEU A 96 -15.39 3.23 4.54
CA LEU A 96 -15.77 4.41 5.30
C LEU A 96 -16.50 5.45 4.44
N TYR A 97 -15.96 5.80 3.26
CA TYR A 97 -16.47 6.90 2.46
C TYR A 97 -17.63 6.50 1.54
N LYS A 98 -17.64 5.26 1.03
CA LYS A 98 -18.64 4.85 0.03
C LYS A 98 -19.77 3.99 0.61
N ILE A 99 -19.65 3.55 1.86
CA ILE A 99 -20.66 2.75 2.53
C ILE A 99 -21.16 3.48 3.77
N VAL A 100 -20.28 3.72 4.76
CA VAL A 100 -20.69 4.28 6.06
C VAL A 100 -21.14 5.74 5.90
N ALA A 101 -20.38 6.59 5.21
CA ALA A 101 -20.72 8.00 5.01
C ALA A 101 -21.96 8.21 4.14
N GLU A 102 -22.30 7.23 3.27
CA GLU A 102 -23.48 7.26 2.39
C GLU A 102 -24.68 6.51 3.00
N ASP A 103 -24.55 6.03 4.23
CA ASP A 103 -25.59 5.25 4.95
C ASP A 103 -26.15 4.07 4.13
N LEU A 104 -25.24 3.37 3.39
CA LEU A 104 -25.63 2.28 2.52
C LEU A 104 -25.61 0.93 3.26
N PRO A 105 -26.58 0.03 3.01
CA PRO A 105 -26.59 -1.31 3.58
C PRO A 105 -25.49 -2.17 2.97
N ALA A 106 -24.35 -2.31 3.65
CA ALA A 106 -23.15 -3.00 3.15
C ALA A 106 -23.42 -4.39 2.55
N ALA A 107 -24.41 -5.12 3.08
CA ALA A 107 -24.78 -6.45 2.59
C ALA A 107 -25.39 -6.43 1.18
N HIS A 108 -25.91 -5.30 0.73
CA HIS A 108 -26.56 -5.16 -0.58
C HIS A 108 -25.73 -4.38 -1.60
N VAL A 109 -24.57 -3.87 -1.20
CA VAL A 109 -23.68 -3.14 -2.11
C VAL A 109 -22.60 -4.09 -2.63
N LEU A 110 -22.56 -4.29 -3.95
CA LEU A 110 -21.58 -5.13 -4.61
C LEU A 110 -20.24 -4.40 -4.78
N LEU A 111 -19.14 -5.14 -4.66
CA LEU A 111 -17.78 -4.58 -4.71
C LEU A 111 -17.46 -3.84 -6.00
N ARG A 112 -18.04 -4.24 -7.14
CA ARG A 112 -17.90 -3.54 -8.43
C ARG A 112 -18.32 -2.06 -8.39
N LYS A 113 -19.17 -1.67 -7.43
CA LYS A 113 -19.63 -0.28 -7.28
C LYS A 113 -18.71 0.59 -6.45
N ILE A 114 -17.91 -0.03 -5.58
CA ILE A 114 -17.09 0.70 -4.61
C ILE A 114 -15.59 0.51 -4.81
N MET A 115 -15.17 -0.55 -5.52
CA MET A 115 -13.76 -0.80 -5.79
C MET A 115 -13.09 0.34 -6.56
N SER A 116 -11.80 0.52 -6.32
CA SER A 116 -10.94 1.35 -7.16
C SER A 116 -10.40 0.51 -8.31
N SER A 117 -10.59 0.97 -9.54
CA SER A 117 -10.17 0.32 -10.79
C SER A 117 -9.84 1.39 -11.84
N PRO A 118 -8.90 1.16 -12.78
CA PRO A 118 -8.08 -0.04 -12.90
C PRO A 118 -7.02 -0.15 -11.81
N LEU A 119 -6.49 -1.36 -11.60
CA LEU A 119 -5.36 -1.58 -10.71
C LEU A 119 -4.09 -0.97 -11.28
N VAL A 120 -3.28 -0.40 -10.41
CA VAL A 120 -1.92 -0.02 -10.77
C VAL A 120 -0.99 -1.18 -10.44
N SER A 121 -0.25 -1.63 -11.43
CA SER A 121 0.70 -2.73 -11.32
C SER A 121 2.09 -2.33 -11.77
N VAL A 122 3.08 -3.04 -11.29
CA VAL A 122 4.48 -2.93 -11.72
C VAL A 122 5.05 -4.33 -11.95
N ASP A 123 6.04 -4.43 -12.85
CA ASP A 123 6.78 -5.67 -13.05
C ASP A 123 7.61 -6.01 -11.80
N GLU A 124 7.76 -7.30 -11.51
CA GLU A 124 8.49 -7.80 -10.33
C GLU A 124 9.96 -7.36 -10.26
N ASN A 125 10.57 -6.99 -11.40
CA ASN A 125 11.93 -6.48 -11.50
C ASN A 125 12.01 -4.95 -11.37
N THR A 126 10.87 -4.27 -11.20
CA THR A 126 10.86 -2.83 -10.95
C THR A 126 11.63 -2.55 -9.67
N SER A 127 12.51 -1.53 -9.71
CA SER A 127 13.25 -1.14 -8.50
C SER A 127 12.33 -0.58 -7.42
N VAL A 128 12.68 -0.81 -6.17
CA VAL A 128 11.97 -0.25 -5.00
C VAL A 128 11.79 1.26 -5.14
N LYS A 129 12.83 1.98 -5.60
CA LYS A 129 12.76 3.42 -5.84
C LYS A 129 11.62 3.79 -6.79
N LYS A 130 11.56 3.16 -7.98
CA LYS A 130 10.51 3.45 -8.97
C LYS A 130 9.11 3.16 -8.43
N ALA A 131 8.97 2.08 -7.66
CA ALA A 131 7.70 1.73 -7.05
C ALA A 131 7.26 2.77 -6.01
N ILE A 132 8.18 3.23 -5.18
CA ILE A 132 7.92 4.31 -4.20
C ILE A 132 7.54 5.60 -4.92
N ASP A 133 8.30 6.01 -5.94
CA ASP A 133 8.02 7.23 -6.71
C ASP A 133 6.63 7.17 -7.34
N LEU A 134 6.24 6.02 -7.90
CA LEU A 134 4.90 5.81 -8.46
C LEU A 134 3.80 5.90 -7.39
N MET A 135 4.01 5.29 -6.21
CA MET A 135 3.07 5.38 -5.09
C MET A 135 2.86 6.82 -4.62
N LEU A 136 3.94 7.59 -4.55
CA LEU A 136 3.89 9.00 -4.14
C LEU A 136 3.20 9.87 -5.20
N GLU A 137 3.57 9.72 -6.47
CA GLU A 137 2.99 10.47 -7.58
C GLU A 137 1.47 10.27 -7.68
N LYS A 138 1.04 9.01 -7.59
CA LYS A 138 -0.38 8.63 -7.74
C LYS A 138 -1.17 8.64 -6.43
N ASN A 139 -0.51 8.91 -5.29
CA ASN A 139 -1.10 8.82 -3.94
C ASN A 139 -1.69 7.43 -3.64
N PHE A 140 -1.05 6.37 -4.13
CA PHE A 140 -1.40 4.98 -3.83
C PHE A 140 -0.49 4.43 -2.73
N ARG A 141 -1.04 3.57 -1.89
CA ARG A 141 -0.30 2.90 -0.82
C ARG A 141 -0.01 1.43 -1.11
N ARG A 142 -0.52 0.92 -2.24
CA ARG A 142 -0.39 -0.49 -2.64
C ARG A 142 -0.24 -0.58 -4.14
N LEU A 143 0.64 -1.49 -4.57
CA LEU A 143 0.84 -1.84 -5.97
C LEU A 143 0.66 -3.34 -6.14
N LEU A 144 0.01 -3.73 -7.21
CA LEU A 144 0.01 -5.11 -7.66
C LEU A 144 1.34 -5.40 -8.35
N ILE A 145 1.93 -6.57 -8.09
CA ILE A 145 3.16 -6.99 -8.74
C ILE A 145 2.81 -8.05 -9.77
N THR A 146 3.34 -7.87 -10.98
CA THR A 146 3.11 -8.79 -12.09
C THR A 146 4.42 -9.39 -12.60
N ARG A 147 4.31 -10.61 -13.13
CA ARG A 147 5.31 -11.29 -13.95
C ARG A 147 4.61 -11.74 -15.21
N ASP A 148 5.08 -11.35 -16.38
CA ASP A 148 4.47 -11.68 -17.67
C ASP A 148 2.94 -11.38 -17.67
N GLU A 149 2.57 -10.21 -17.16
CA GLU A 149 1.18 -9.73 -16.99
C GLU A 149 0.32 -10.55 -15.99
N VAL A 150 0.88 -11.56 -15.35
CA VAL A 150 0.20 -12.34 -14.31
C VAL A 150 0.50 -11.76 -12.95
N ALA A 151 -0.52 -11.58 -12.12
CA ALA A 151 -0.38 -11.12 -10.75
C ALA A 151 0.37 -12.17 -9.91
N VAL A 152 1.50 -11.80 -9.32
CA VAL A 152 2.37 -12.67 -8.51
C VAL A 152 2.50 -12.22 -7.06
N GLY A 153 2.01 -11.05 -6.74
CA GLY A 153 2.08 -10.52 -5.39
C GLY A 153 1.61 -9.07 -5.29
N MET A 154 1.78 -8.50 -4.13
CA MET A 154 1.54 -7.10 -3.86
C MET A 154 2.64 -6.53 -2.96
N VAL A 155 2.76 -5.24 -2.97
CA VAL A 155 3.56 -4.51 -2.00
C VAL A 155 2.74 -3.35 -1.46
N ASN A 156 2.88 -3.08 -0.17
CA ASN A 156 2.36 -1.85 0.40
C ASN A 156 3.51 -0.88 0.68
N GLN A 157 3.17 0.39 0.75
CA GLN A 157 4.14 1.46 0.99
C GLN A 157 4.92 1.27 2.30
N TYR A 158 4.23 0.79 3.35
CA TYR A 158 4.86 0.55 4.65
C TYR A 158 5.96 -0.53 4.57
N ASP A 159 5.69 -1.65 3.88
CA ASP A 159 6.67 -2.74 3.77
C ASP A 159 7.93 -2.33 3.01
N LEU A 160 7.79 -1.43 2.03
CA LEU A 160 8.95 -0.90 1.29
C LEU A 160 9.81 0.05 2.12
N PHE A 161 9.22 0.72 3.09
CA PHE A 161 9.95 1.62 3.97
C PHE A 161 10.55 0.89 5.17
N MET A 162 9.97 -0.24 5.58
CA MET A 162 10.44 -1.08 6.68
C MET A 162 11.32 -2.22 6.13
N THR A 163 12.38 -1.88 5.39
CA THR A 163 13.40 -2.85 4.98
C THR A 163 14.07 -3.52 6.18
N GLU A 164 14.68 -4.68 6.01
CA GLU A 164 15.16 -5.55 7.10
C GLU A 164 15.99 -4.84 8.17
N GLU A 165 16.74 -3.79 7.84
CA GLU A 165 17.53 -3.01 8.78
C GLU A 165 16.71 -2.22 9.81
N LEU A 166 15.46 -1.87 9.48
CA LEU A 166 14.53 -1.19 10.40
C LEU A 166 13.69 -2.17 11.25
N ARG A 167 13.65 -3.45 10.91
CA ARG A 167 12.96 -4.49 11.70
C ARG A 167 13.70 -4.89 12.97
N VAL A 168 14.98 -4.57 13.12
CA VAL A 168 15.83 -5.02 14.21
C VAL A 168 15.64 -4.23 15.52
N THR A 169 14.94 -3.11 15.50
CA THR A 169 14.78 -2.24 16.70
C THR A 169 13.45 -2.40 17.46
N SER A 170 12.63 -3.39 17.10
CA SER A 170 11.36 -3.67 17.80
C SER A 170 11.32 -5.08 18.39
N SER A 171 12.35 -5.37 19.24
CA SER A 171 12.34 -6.55 20.13
C SER A 171 12.28 -6.10 21.56
#